data_13763627d3e94335829c75e57eb2d823
#
_entry.id   13763627d3e94335829c75e57eb2d823
#
_cell.length_a   1.000
_cell.length_b   1.000
_cell.length_c   1.000
_cell.angle_alpha   90.00
_cell.angle_beta   90.00
_cell.angle_gamma   90.00
#
_symmetry.space_group_name_H-M   'P 1'
#
loop_
_entity.id
_entity.type
_entity.pdbx_description
1 polymer ?
#
loop_
_entity_poly.entity_id
_entity_poly.type
_entity_poly.pdbx_seq_one_letter_code
_entity_poly.pdbx_strand_id
1 'polypeptide(L)'
;MNDIQYQFVKKILNSSSHGAKEIGRSFAPSNIALCKYWGKRDDVLNLPCNGSISISLGEKGTFTEIKRTNKDVFVLNSQIMPCESLFSKRMTSFLDLFRDSCRAPGFEVITTNNIPTSAGLASSASGFAALVLALNDLTGWELANKDLSLLARIGSGSASRSIYNGFVKWNMGKSHDGFDSYSELIDLKWYELRIGILKVDETEKKISSREAMKKCVATSKKYQAWPKQAEEDFHNIYNAIFEKNFLLLGQIAEANALRMHETIRDTVPSIDFFTNETYELLEKIKKIRKNGIEVFATIDAGPNIKILFLDKNESIICNEFSNIEIIKPFKDTNA
;
A
#
# COMPACT_ATOMS: atom_id res chain seq x y z
N MET A 1 -24.70 0.70 4.52
CA MET A 1 -23.67 -0.21 5.12
C MET A 1 -23.74 -1.55 4.39
N ASN A 2 -22.58 -2.15 4.03
CA ASN A 2 -22.57 -3.47 3.41
C ASN A 2 -22.64 -4.53 4.53
N ASP A 3 -23.67 -5.37 4.53
CA ASP A 3 -23.92 -6.35 5.60
C ASP A 3 -22.78 -7.38 5.71
N ILE A 4 -22.20 -7.83 4.59
CA ILE A 4 -21.06 -8.78 4.60
C ILE A 4 -19.84 -8.18 5.31
N GLN A 5 -19.48 -6.92 4.98
CA GLN A 5 -18.38 -6.22 5.65
C GLN A 5 -18.63 -6.00 7.12
N TYR A 6 -19.87 -5.61 7.49
CA TYR A 6 -20.24 -5.41 8.86
C TYR A 6 -20.13 -6.70 9.69
N GLN A 7 -20.67 -7.82 9.18
CA GLN A 7 -20.56 -9.11 9.85
C GLN A 7 -19.09 -9.60 9.96
N PHE A 8 -18.28 -9.33 8.93
CA PHE A 8 -16.85 -9.64 8.96
C PHE A 8 -16.14 -8.86 10.09
N VAL A 9 -16.34 -7.56 10.16
CA VAL A 9 -15.77 -6.69 11.20
C VAL A 9 -16.26 -7.11 12.59
N LYS A 10 -17.56 -7.37 12.75
CA LYS A 10 -18.16 -7.80 14.00
C LYS A 10 -17.55 -9.12 14.51
N LYS A 11 -17.28 -10.08 13.65
CA LYS A 11 -16.62 -11.35 14.04
C LYS A 11 -15.23 -11.12 14.62
N ILE A 12 -14.46 -10.16 14.07
CA ILE A 12 -13.12 -9.83 14.57
C ILE A 12 -13.21 -9.14 15.93
N LEU A 13 -14.20 -8.25 16.12
CA LEU A 13 -14.31 -7.39 17.30
C LEU A 13 -15.06 -8.04 18.48
N ASN A 14 -15.71 -9.19 18.29
CA ASN A 14 -16.60 -9.82 19.30
C ASN A 14 -15.92 -10.21 20.63
N SER A 15 -14.58 -10.18 20.73
CA SER A 15 -13.83 -10.60 21.91
C SER A 15 -13.08 -9.48 22.64
N SER A 16 -13.24 -8.22 22.23
CA SER A 16 -12.33 -7.15 22.61
C SER A 16 -13.08 -5.97 23.25
N SER A 17 -12.85 -5.72 24.53
CA SER A 17 -13.28 -4.45 25.18
C SER A 17 -12.47 -4.24 26.45
N HIS A 18 -11.43 -3.43 26.37
CA HIS A 18 -10.67 -2.94 27.52
C HIS A 18 -10.39 -1.45 27.34
N GLY A 19 -10.62 -0.64 28.36
CA GLY A 19 -10.12 0.70 28.56
C GLY A 19 -10.19 1.70 27.39
N ALA A 20 -11.37 2.25 27.09
CA ALA A 20 -11.53 3.28 26.05
C ALA A 20 -10.80 4.59 26.40
N LYS A 21 -10.02 5.13 25.46
CA LYS A 21 -9.40 6.46 25.53
C LYS A 21 -10.35 7.55 25.00
N GLU A 22 -10.06 8.81 25.31
CA GLU A 22 -10.76 9.96 24.70
C GLU A 22 -10.30 10.16 23.24
N ILE A 23 -9.01 9.98 22.99
CA ILE A 23 -8.39 10.15 21.67
C ILE A 23 -7.52 8.92 21.38
N GLY A 24 -7.75 8.30 20.23
CA GLY A 24 -6.88 7.28 19.67
C GLY A 24 -5.89 7.89 18.67
N ARG A 25 -4.62 7.46 18.70
CA ARG A 25 -3.56 7.96 17.84
C ARG A 25 -2.75 6.84 17.26
N SER A 26 -2.39 6.97 15.99
CA SER A 26 -1.47 6.03 15.39
C SER A 26 -0.78 6.58 14.15
N PHE A 27 0.35 5.98 13.82
CA PHE A 27 1.06 6.15 12.57
C PHE A 27 1.09 4.82 11.83
N ALA A 28 0.92 4.86 10.51
CA ALA A 28 1.14 3.73 9.63
C ALA A 28 2.06 4.12 8.47
N PRO A 29 3.10 3.32 8.16
CA PRO A 29 4.01 3.61 7.06
C PRO A 29 3.31 3.38 5.72
N SER A 30 3.65 4.17 4.72
CA SER A 30 3.37 3.79 3.33
C SER A 30 4.23 2.63 2.92
N ASN A 31 3.78 1.88 1.94
CA ASN A 31 4.52 0.74 1.42
C ASN A 31 4.63 0.78 -0.11
N ILE A 32 5.70 0.20 -0.63
CA ILE A 32 5.92 -0.02 -2.05
C ILE A 32 5.86 -1.51 -2.31
N ALA A 33 4.96 -1.94 -3.19
CA ALA A 33 4.90 -3.34 -3.59
C ALA A 33 6.08 -3.72 -4.47
N LEU A 34 6.78 -4.78 -4.11
CA LEU A 34 7.83 -5.47 -4.87
C LEU A 34 7.21 -6.56 -5.75
N CYS A 35 6.26 -7.34 -5.20
CA CYS A 35 5.29 -8.14 -5.95
C CYS A 35 3.94 -7.44 -5.90
N LYS A 36 3.41 -7.04 -7.05
CA LYS A 36 2.22 -6.18 -7.14
C LYS A 36 0.94 -6.92 -6.76
N TYR A 37 0.09 -6.23 -6.00
CA TYR A 37 -1.32 -6.56 -5.84
C TYR A 37 -2.10 -5.99 -7.02
N TRP A 38 -2.61 -6.85 -7.91
CA TRP A 38 -3.37 -6.42 -9.07
C TRP A 38 -4.46 -7.43 -9.44
N GLY A 39 -5.71 -7.03 -9.26
CA GLY A 39 -6.89 -7.88 -9.42
C GLY A 39 -7.50 -8.34 -8.10
N LYS A 40 -8.83 -8.42 -8.10
CA LYS A 40 -9.62 -8.90 -6.97
C LYS A 40 -10.48 -10.08 -7.40
N ARG A 41 -10.56 -11.10 -6.56
CA ARG A 41 -11.52 -12.20 -6.66
C ARG A 41 -12.83 -11.91 -5.90
N ASP A 42 -12.79 -10.94 -4.98
CA ASP A 42 -13.94 -10.40 -4.27
C ASP A 42 -13.76 -8.91 -4.01
N ASP A 43 -14.71 -8.09 -4.50
CA ASP A 43 -14.66 -6.63 -4.37
C ASP A 43 -15.15 -6.15 -2.99
N VAL A 44 -16.02 -6.92 -2.34
CA VAL A 44 -16.63 -6.55 -1.05
C VAL A 44 -15.60 -6.65 0.07
N LEU A 45 -14.94 -7.80 0.18
CA LEU A 45 -13.90 -8.05 1.18
C LEU A 45 -12.49 -7.67 0.70
N ASN A 46 -12.36 -7.08 -0.51
CA ASN A 46 -11.07 -6.75 -1.12
C ASN A 46 -10.10 -7.95 -1.20
N LEU A 47 -10.61 -9.16 -1.51
CA LEU A 47 -9.78 -10.34 -1.62
C LEU A 47 -8.98 -10.33 -2.93
N PRO A 48 -7.65 -10.52 -2.88
CA PRO A 48 -6.79 -10.42 -4.05
C PRO A 48 -6.81 -11.68 -4.92
N CYS A 49 -6.43 -11.55 -6.19
CA CYS A 49 -6.22 -12.66 -7.12
C CYS A 49 -4.83 -13.31 -7.00
N ASN A 50 -3.89 -12.65 -6.32
CA ASN A 50 -2.53 -13.14 -6.11
C ASN A 50 -1.96 -12.61 -4.80
N GLY A 51 -0.99 -13.31 -4.23
CA GLY A 51 -0.18 -12.81 -3.12
C GLY A 51 0.63 -11.58 -3.51
N SER A 52 1.04 -10.76 -2.54
CA SER A 52 1.88 -9.60 -2.81
C SER A 52 2.90 -9.36 -1.70
N ILE A 53 4.05 -8.79 -2.05
CA ILE A 53 5.10 -8.43 -1.10
C ILE A 53 5.41 -6.95 -1.24
N SER A 54 5.59 -6.27 -0.11
CA SER A 54 5.98 -4.87 -0.09
C SER A 54 7.10 -4.61 0.91
N ILE A 55 7.71 -3.44 0.76
CA ILE A 55 8.61 -2.86 1.74
C ILE A 55 8.01 -1.54 2.22
N SER A 56 8.05 -1.29 3.54
CA SER A 56 7.59 -0.03 4.11
C SER A 56 8.57 1.10 3.83
N LEU A 57 8.06 2.33 3.81
CA LEU A 57 8.86 3.54 3.65
C LEU A 57 9.31 4.15 5.01
N GLY A 58 9.39 3.33 6.05
CA GLY A 58 9.83 3.75 7.38
C GLY A 58 8.95 4.86 7.96
N GLU A 59 9.51 6.06 8.12
CA GLU A 59 8.82 7.21 8.70
C GLU A 59 7.91 7.98 7.71
N LYS A 60 7.86 7.54 6.45
CA LYS A 60 6.96 8.10 5.44
C LYS A 60 5.63 7.37 5.48
N GLY A 61 4.55 8.09 5.80
CA GLY A 61 3.25 7.47 5.96
C GLY A 61 2.16 8.45 6.37
N THR A 62 1.19 7.94 7.10
CA THR A 62 0.03 8.69 7.58
C THR A 62 -0.02 8.63 9.10
N PHE A 63 -0.18 9.77 9.73
CA PHE A 63 -0.55 9.91 11.13
C PHE A 63 -2.05 10.18 11.23
N THR A 64 -2.74 9.52 12.13
CA THR A 64 -4.19 9.70 12.36
C THR A 64 -4.50 9.82 13.83
N GLU A 65 -5.29 10.85 14.17
CA GLU A 65 -6.00 10.99 15.44
C GLU A 65 -7.48 10.78 15.21
N ILE A 66 -8.16 10.10 16.14
CA ILE A 66 -9.59 9.86 16.10
C ILE A 66 -10.19 10.02 17.48
N LYS A 67 -11.35 10.69 17.57
CA LYS A 67 -12.18 10.77 18.79
C LYS A 67 -13.64 10.58 18.48
N ARG A 68 -14.41 10.17 19.50
CA ARG A 68 -15.87 10.03 19.38
C ARG A 68 -16.54 11.40 19.41
N THR A 69 -17.54 11.59 18.54
CA THR A 69 -18.34 12.82 18.43
C THR A 69 -19.79 12.48 18.09
N ASN A 70 -20.65 13.49 18.01
CA ASN A 70 -22.04 13.31 17.59
C ASN A 70 -22.22 13.29 16.06
N LYS A 71 -21.25 13.83 15.30
CA LYS A 71 -21.27 13.90 13.83
C LYS A 71 -19.88 13.68 13.28
N ASP A 72 -19.80 13.12 12.08
CA ASP A 72 -18.52 12.94 11.40
C ASP A 72 -17.91 14.28 10.99
N VAL A 73 -16.63 14.44 11.31
CA VAL A 73 -15.78 15.54 10.87
C VAL A 73 -14.45 14.96 10.40
N PHE A 74 -14.03 15.31 9.19
CA PHE A 74 -12.78 14.81 8.60
C PHE A 74 -11.85 15.97 8.28
N VAL A 75 -10.62 15.88 8.77
CA VAL A 75 -9.55 16.83 8.47
C VAL A 75 -8.40 16.08 7.80
N LEU A 76 -8.03 16.50 6.58
CA LEU A 76 -6.93 15.95 5.82
C LEU A 76 -5.87 17.03 5.58
N ASN A 77 -4.65 16.84 6.06
CA ASN A 77 -3.53 17.78 5.90
C ASN A 77 -3.95 19.21 6.32
N SER A 78 -4.56 19.34 7.50
CA SER A 78 -5.06 20.59 8.07
C SER A 78 -6.26 21.24 7.34
N GLN A 79 -6.87 20.57 6.36
CA GLN A 79 -8.04 21.05 5.64
C GLN A 79 -9.28 20.25 6.03
N ILE A 80 -10.36 20.94 6.41
CA ILE A 80 -11.66 20.29 6.68
C ILE A 80 -12.23 19.83 5.33
N MET A 81 -12.54 18.54 5.26
CA MET A 81 -13.07 17.93 4.05
C MET A 81 -14.57 18.11 3.97
N PRO A 82 -15.12 18.58 2.82
CA PRO A 82 -16.57 18.68 2.63
C PRO A 82 -17.25 17.31 2.83
N CYS A 83 -18.41 17.27 3.46
CA CYS A 83 -19.18 16.04 3.71
C CYS A 83 -19.49 15.28 2.38
N GLU A 84 -19.75 16.03 1.30
CA GLU A 84 -20.07 15.47 -0.01
C GLU A 84 -18.86 14.99 -0.81
N SER A 85 -17.63 15.25 -0.35
CA SER A 85 -16.42 14.80 -1.02
C SER A 85 -16.34 13.27 -1.08
N LEU A 86 -15.71 12.73 -2.12
CA LEU A 86 -15.45 11.29 -2.24
C LEU A 86 -14.65 10.75 -1.05
N PHE A 87 -13.73 11.57 -0.53
CA PHE A 87 -12.96 11.23 0.67
C PHE A 87 -13.88 11.03 1.88
N SER A 88 -14.73 12.02 2.20
CA SER A 88 -15.64 11.97 3.35
C SER A 88 -16.64 10.81 3.23
N LYS A 89 -17.26 10.62 2.07
CA LYS A 89 -18.19 9.51 1.81
C LYS A 89 -17.52 8.15 2.04
N ARG A 90 -16.27 8.00 1.59
CA ARG A 90 -15.50 6.77 1.76
C ARG A 90 -15.12 6.53 3.22
N MET A 91 -14.74 7.59 3.95
CA MET A 91 -14.41 7.53 5.38
C MET A 91 -15.66 7.17 6.20
N THR A 92 -16.79 7.83 5.98
CA THR A 92 -18.06 7.52 6.65
C THR A 92 -18.47 6.07 6.41
N SER A 93 -18.49 5.61 5.15
CA SER A 93 -18.86 4.22 4.83
C SER A 93 -17.97 3.20 5.51
N PHE A 94 -16.69 3.50 5.69
CA PHE A 94 -15.77 2.63 6.41
C PHE A 94 -16.01 2.66 7.92
N LEU A 95 -16.17 3.85 8.52
CA LEU A 95 -16.39 4.02 9.94
C LEU A 95 -17.76 3.48 10.40
N ASP A 96 -18.77 3.46 9.52
CA ASP A 96 -20.07 2.85 9.79
C ASP A 96 -19.95 1.38 10.22
N LEU A 97 -18.90 0.66 9.76
CA LEU A 97 -18.63 -0.72 10.14
C LEU A 97 -18.24 -0.88 11.62
N PHE A 98 -17.80 0.22 12.26
CA PHE A 98 -17.26 0.22 13.63
C PHE A 98 -18.13 0.94 14.65
N ARG A 99 -19.17 1.70 14.23
CA ARG A 99 -19.96 2.56 15.12
C ARG A 99 -20.51 1.83 16.34
N ASP A 100 -21.12 0.67 16.14
CA ASP A 100 -21.72 -0.11 17.23
C ASP A 100 -20.64 -0.57 18.22
N SER A 101 -19.51 -1.08 17.72
CA SER A 101 -18.39 -1.54 18.55
C SER A 101 -17.71 -0.39 19.29
N CYS A 102 -17.67 0.80 18.69
CA CYS A 102 -17.12 2.01 19.30
C CYS A 102 -18.13 2.76 20.19
N ARG A 103 -19.41 2.42 20.14
CA ARG A 103 -20.51 3.17 20.78
C ARG A 103 -20.47 4.66 20.44
N ALA A 104 -20.25 4.99 19.16
CA ALA A 104 -20.04 6.34 18.68
C ALA A 104 -21.01 6.67 17.54
N PRO A 105 -21.88 7.69 17.68
CA PRO A 105 -22.73 8.16 16.59
C PRO A 105 -21.93 8.84 15.48
N GLY A 106 -20.77 9.43 15.80
CA GLY A 106 -19.87 10.06 14.86
C GLY A 106 -18.42 10.03 15.33
N PHE A 107 -17.52 10.44 14.43
CA PHE A 107 -16.09 10.54 14.70
C PHE A 107 -15.53 11.86 14.16
N GLU A 108 -14.61 12.45 14.90
CA GLU A 108 -13.69 13.42 14.34
C GLU A 108 -12.38 12.68 14.03
N VAL A 109 -11.95 12.74 12.76
CA VAL A 109 -10.72 12.12 12.27
C VAL A 109 -9.82 13.20 11.70
N ILE A 110 -8.64 13.36 12.29
CA ILE A 110 -7.60 14.26 11.82
C ILE A 110 -6.48 13.40 11.28
N THR A 111 -6.22 13.49 9.98
CA THR A 111 -5.20 12.68 9.31
C THR A 111 -4.20 13.56 8.56
N THR A 112 -2.93 13.25 8.71
CA THR A 112 -1.82 13.98 8.09
C THR A 112 -0.90 13.02 7.37
N ASN A 113 -0.64 13.29 6.09
CA ASN A 113 0.33 12.56 5.30
C ASN A 113 1.65 13.35 5.25
N ASN A 114 2.75 12.73 5.62
CA ASN A 114 4.09 13.30 5.42
C ASN A 114 4.74 12.85 4.11
N ILE A 115 3.91 12.34 3.19
CA ILE A 115 4.27 12.02 1.82
C ILE A 115 3.43 12.92 0.92
N PRO A 116 4.00 13.49 -0.15
CA PRO A 116 3.19 14.19 -1.13
C PRO A 116 2.06 13.29 -1.62
N THR A 117 0.81 13.71 -1.41
CA THR A 117 -0.40 12.95 -1.80
C THR A 117 -0.45 12.65 -3.29
N SER A 118 0.22 13.47 -4.07
CA SER A 118 0.40 13.40 -5.53
C SER A 118 1.53 12.48 -6.00
N ALA A 119 2.48 12.09 -5.13
CA ALA A 119 3.66 11.30 -5.55
C ALA A 119 3.36 9.86 -6.01
N GLY A 120 2.08 9.50 -6.21
CA GLY A 120 1.69 8.12 -6.59
C GLY A 120 2.02 7.08 -5.52
N LEU A 121 2.41 7.54 -4.35
CA LEU A 121 2.54 6.71 -3.16
C LEU A 121 1.13 6.49 -2.61
N ALA A 122 0.77 5.23 -2.38
CA ALA A 122 -0.59 4.82 -2.05
C ALA A 122 -1.04 5.39 -0.69
N SER A 123 -1.43 6.68 -0.67
CA SER A 123 -1.97 7.35 0.53
C SER A 123 -3.15 6.59 1.15
N SER A 124 -3.93 5.87 0.34
CA SER A 124 -5.00 5.01 0.86
C SER A 124 -4.48 3.80 1.65
N ALA A 125 -3.26 3.32 1.40
CA ALA A 125 -2.70 2.20 2.14
C ALA A 125 -2.36 2.60 3.57
N SER A 126 -1.51 3.60 3.75
CA SER A 126 -1.16 4.12 5.08
C SER A 126 -2.36 4.77 5.78
N GLY A 127 -3.25 5.46 5.04
CA GLY A 127 -4.43 6.12 5.61
C GLY A 127 -5.39 5.17 6.30
N PHE A 128 -5.83 4.08 5.62
CA PHE A 128 -6.72 3.10 6.25
C PHE A 128 -6.03 2.26 7.32
N ALA A 129 -4.73 1.98 7.17
CA ALA A 129 -3.97 1.31 8.22
C ALA A 129 -3.87 2.19 9.48
N ALA A 130 -3.48 3.46 9.35
CA ALA A 130 -3.43 4.39 10.47
C ALA A 130 -4.78 4.57 11.15
N LEU A 131 -5.87 4.63 10.37
CA LEU A 131 -7.21 4.73 10.91
C LEU A 131 -7.60 3.51 11.74
N VAL A 132 -7.33 2.29 11.26
CA VAL A 132 -7.62 1.06 12.01
C VAL A 132 -6.78 0.96 13.28
N LEU A 133 -5.49 1.31 13.20
CA LEU A 133 -4.61 1.35 14.36
C LEU A 133 -5.07 2.41 15.38
N ALA A 134 -5.51 3.59 14.92
CA ALA A 134 -6.04 4.64 15.80
C ALA A 134 -7.40 4.24 16.43
N LEU A 135 -8.28 3.51 15.70
CA LEU A 135 -9.49 2.92 16.27
C LEU A 135 -9.16 1.89 17.36
N ASN A 136 -8.18 1.03 17.11
CA ASN A 136 -7.70 0.04 18.08
C ASN A 136 -7.16 0.72 19.34
N ASP A 137 -6.41 1.81 19.20
CA ASP A 137 -5.89 2.62 20.31
C ASP A 137 -7.02 3.35 21.07
N LEU A 138 -8.00 3.93 20.35
CA LEU A 138 -9.18 4.62 20.93
C LEU A 138 -10.03 3.70 21.81
N THR A 139 -10.18 2.46 21.38
CA THR A 139 -11.11 1.51 21.99
C THR A 139 -10.46 0.54 22.96
N GLY A 140 -9.12 0.44 22.92
CA GLY A 140 -8.38 -0.53 23.72
C GLY A 140 -8.70 -1.98 23.36
N TRP A 141 -8.93 -2.27 22.08
CA TRP A 141 -9.24 -3.65 21.63
C TRP A 141 -8.05 -4.60 21.74
N GLU A 142 -6.82 -4.09 21.71
CA GLU A 142 -5.59 -4.90 21.80
C GLU A 142 -5.53 -6.03 20.76
N LEU A 143 -6.03 -5.73 19.54
CA LEU A 143 -6.08 -6.70 18.45
C LEU A 143 -4.68 -7.12 18.01
N ALA A 144 -4.53 -8.39 17.67
CA ALA A 144 -3.33 -8.88 17.00
C ALA A 144 -3.15 -8.22 15.62
N ASN A 145 -1.90 -8.06 15.19
CA ASN A 145 -1.59 -7.45 13.88
C ASN A 145 -2.27 -8.16 12.70
N LYS A 146 -2.50 -9.47 12.80
CA LYS A 146 -3.30 -10.23 11.84
C LYS A 146 -4.71 -9.64 11.70
N ASP A 147 -5.40 -9.41 12.81
CA ASP A 147 -6.78 -8.91 12.82
C ASP A 147 -6.82 -7.43 12.36
N LEU A 148 -5.85 -6.62 12.78
CA LEU A 148 -5.67 -5.26 12.28
C LEU A 148 -5.46 -5.24 10.75
N SER A 149 -4.66 -6.19 10.22
CA SER A 149 -4.46 -6.35 8.78
C SER A 149 -5.75 -6.72 8.04
N LEU A 150 -6.56 -7.60 8.61
CA LEU A 150 -7.87 -7.98 8.07
C LEU A 150 -8.81 -6.76 8.01
N LEU A 151 -8.87 -5.96 9.09
CA LEU A 151 -9.70 -4.75 9.15
C LEU A 151 -9.22 -3.68 8.17
N ALA A 152 -7.91 -3.42 8.09
CA ALA A 152 -7.33 -2.44 7.18
C ALA A 152 -7.60 -2.80 5.70
N ARG A 153 -7.57 -4.09 5.35
CA ARG A 153 -7.89 -4.61 4.02
C ARG A 153 -9.28 -4.16 3.54
N ILE A 154 -10.28 -4.13 4.44
CA ILE A 154 -11.64 -3.71 4.08
C ILE A 154 -11.66 -2.28 3.56
N GLY A 155 -10.87 -1.38 4.13
CA GLY A 155 -10.76 0.01 3.65
C GLY A 155 -9.99 0.12 2.32
N SER A 156 -8.86 -0.59 2.24
CA SER A 156 -8.01 -0.67 1.05
C SER A 156 -7.17 -1.95 1.08
N GLY A 157 -7.19 -2.76 0.02
CA GLY A 157 -6.42 -4.00 0.00
C GLY A 157 -4.96 -3.81 0.38
N SER A 158 -4.29 -2.80 -0.18
CA SER A 158 -2.88 -2.50 0.13
C SER A 158 -2.65 -2.04 1.58
N ALA A 159 -3.69 -1.57 2.28
CA ALA A 159 -3.58 -1.14 3.67
C ALA A 159 -3.27 -2.31 4.63
N SER A 160 -3.64 -3.54 4.25
CA SER A 160 -3.29 -4.73 5.02
C SER A 160 -1.80 -4.82 5.33
N ARG A 161 -0.93 -4.39 4.40
CA ARG A 161 0.52 -4.42 4.55
C ARG A 161 1.10 -3.24 5.34
N SER A 162 0.39 -2.10 5.41
CA SER A 162 0.83 -0.91 6.15
C SER A 162 0.62 -1.00 7.66
N ILE A 163 0.10 -2.10 8.18
CA ILE A 163 0.07 -2.43 9.62
C ILE A 163 1.48 -2.70 10.17
N TYR A 164 2.40 -3.11 9.30
CA TYR A 164 3.75 -3.50 9.68
C TYR A 164 4.80 -2.54 9.11
N ASN A 165 5.95 -2.49 9.78
CA ASN A 165 7.15 -1.82 9.27
C ASN A 165 8.16 -2.86 8.79
N GLY A 166 8.80 -2.65 7.63
CA GLY A 166 9.77 -3.56 7.03
C GLY A 166 9.22 -4.29 5.79
N PHE A 167 9.72 -5.50 5.54
CA PHE A 167 9.18 -6.36 4.48
C PHE A 167 7.90 -7.03 4.95
N VAL A 168 6.87 -6.99 4.10
CA VAL A 168 5.54 -7.52 4.44
C VAL A 168 5.01 -8.33 3.28
N LYS A 169 4.61 -9.57 3.55
CA LYS A 169 3.84 -10.40 2.62
C LYS A 169 2.35 -10.31 2.93
N TRP A 170 1.52 -10.27 1.91
CA TRP A 170 0.08 -10.41 2.02
C TRP A 170 -0.33 -11.71 1.33
N ASN A 171 -0.81 -12.66 2.12
CA ASN A 171 -1.29 -13.94 1.64
C ASN A 171 -2.62 -13.77 0.89
N MET A 172 -2.71 -14.29 -0.32
CA MET A 172 -3.93 -14.24 -1.11
C MET A 172 -5.13 -14.85 -0.36
N GLY A 173 -4.88 -15.94 0.35
CA GLY A 173 -5.93 -16.77 0.94
C GLY A 173 -6.74 -17.52 -0.11
N LYS A 174 -7.49 -18.50 0.31
CA LYS A 174 -8.37 -19.33 -0.55
C LYS A 174 -9.82 -19.30 -0.10
N SER A 175 -10.07 -18.98 1.17
CA SER A 175 -11.40 -18.94 1.75
C SER A 175 -12.23 -17.78 1.17
N HIS A 176 -13.52 -18.02 0.98
CA HIS A 176 -14.47 -17.00 0.56
C HIS A 176 -14.81 -16.03 1.68
N ASP A 177 -14.69 -16.43 2.94
CA ASP A 177 -14.90 -15.57 4.09
C ASP A 177 -13.74 -14.59 4.35
N GLY A 178 -12.58 -14.84 3.73
CA GLY A 178 -11.42 -13.95 3.72
C GLY A 178 -10.60 -13.90 5.01
N PHE A 179 -10.84 -14.74 6.02
CA PHE A 179 -10.05 -14.74 7.26
C PHE A 179 -8.63 -15.31 7.09
N ASP A 180 -8.35 -15.97 5.98
CA ASP A 180 -7.04 -16.47 5.59
C ASP A 180 -6.24 -15.51 4.69
N SER A 181 -6.84 -14.36 4.31
CA SER A 181 -6.19 -13.34 3.47
C SER A 181 -5.74 -12.14 4.30
N TYR A 182 -4.59 -12.23 4.93
CA TYR A 182 -3.99 -11.21 5.80
C TYR A 182 -2.50 -11.05 5.52
N SER A 183 -1.94 -9.96 6.02
CA SER A 183 -0.52 -9.66 5.88
C SER A 183 0.27 -10.11 7.10
N GLU A 184 1.54 -10.44 6.86
CA GLU A 184 2.51 -10.86 7.87
C GLU A 184 3.85 -10.18 7.63
N LEU A 185 4.52 -9.85 8.72
CA LEU A 185 5.89 -9.35 8.67
C LEU A 185 6.82 -10.47 8.17
N ILE A 186 7.72 -10.15 7.27
CA ILE A 186 8.91 -10.96 6.96
C ILE A 186 10.01 -10.46 7.90
N ASP A 187 10.32 -11.24 8.94
CA ASP A 187 11.28 -10.87 9.97
C ASP A 187 12.72 -10.91 9.43
N LEU A 188 13.02 -9.96 8.56
CA LEU A 188 14.35 -9.75 7.99
C LEU A 188 14.61 -8.25 7.84
N LYS A 189 15.78 -7.81 8.28
CA LYS A 189 16.27 -6.45 8.10
C LYS A 189 17.41 -6.46 7.07
N TRP A 190 17.31 -5.54 6.10
CA TRP A 190 18.31 -5.38 5.06
C TRP A 190 18.79 -3.92 5.03
N TYR A 191 19.76 -3.63 5.88
CA TYR A 191 20.21 -2.26 6.17
C TYR A 191 20.83 -1.55 4.97
N GLU A 192 21.44 -2.31 4.04
CA GLU A 192 22.06 -1.78 2.83
C GLU A 192 21.04 -1.38 1.76
N LEU A 193 19.79 -1.86 1.86
CA LEU A 193 18.77 -1.55 0.85
C LEU A 193 18.38 -0.07 0.92
N ARG A 194 18.27 0.53 -0.26
CA ARG A 194 17.81 1.90 -0.47
C ARG A 194 16.66 1.93 -1.46
N ILE A 195 15.78 2.90 -1.25
CA ILE A 195 14.68 3.20 -2.16
C ILE A 195 14.82 4.66 -2.57
N GLY A 196 14.93 4.90 -3.87
CA GLY A 196 14.88 6.25 -4.44
C GLY A 196 13.50 6.54 -5.00
N ILE A 197 12.92 7.69 -4.69
CA ILE A 197 11.65 8.15 -5.26
C ILE A 197 11.97 9.17 -6.36
N LEU A 198 11.60 8.85 -7.59
CA LEU A 198 11.67 9.73 -8.74
C LEU A 198 10.27 10.24 -9.05
N LYS A 199 10.06 11.53 -8.82
CA LYS A 199 8.79 12.20 -9.08
C LYS A 199 8.75 12.60 -10.55
N VAL A 200 7.72 12.16 -11.26
CA VAL A 200 7.46 12.48 -12.67
C VAL A 200 6.28 13.43 -12.78
N ASP A 201 5.17 13.09 -12.14
CA ASP A 201 3.94 13.88 -12.21
C ASP A 201 3.23 13.83 -10.86
N GLU A 202 2.88 14.99 -10.37
CA GLU A 202 2.16 15.19 -9.11
C GLU A 202 0.68 15.51 -9.33
N THR A 203 0.20 15.48 -10.56
CA THR A 203 -1.21 15.76 -10.87
C THR A 203 -2.12 14.60 -10.46
N GLU A 204 -3.38 14.90 -10.22
CA GLU A 204 -4.36 13.89 -9.87
C GLU A 204 -4.61 12.95 -11.06
N LYS A 205 -4.66 11.66 -10.80
CA LYS A 205 -4.86 10.62 -11.82
C LYS A 205 -6.24 10.72 -12.45
N LYS A 206 -6.32 10.68 -13.75
CA LYS A 206 -7.59 10.64 -14.51
C LYS A 206 -8.44 9.41 -14.17
N ILE A 207 -7.82 8.30 -13.77
CA ILE A 207 -8.48 7.06 -13.39
C ILE A 207 -7.83 6.49 -12.12
N SER A 208 -8.65 6.04 -11.18
CA SER A 208 -8.17 5.45 -9.95
C SER A 208 -7.55 4.05 -10.19
N SER A 209 -6.60 3.65 -9.32
CA SER A 209 -6.03 2.29 -9.40
C SER A 209 -7.11 1.20 -9.25
N ARG A 210 -8.16 1.45 -8.45
CA ARG A 210 -9.30 0.53 -8.26
C ARG A 210 -10.08 0.33 -9.57
N GLU A 211 -10.34 1.40 -10.28
CA GLU A 211 -11.04 1.38 -11.57
C GLU A 211 -10.21 0.72 -12.66
N ALA A 212 -8.92 1.07 -12.76
CA ALA A 212 -8.00 0.45 -13.70
C ALA A 212 -7.88 -1.06 -13.45
N MET A 213 -7.74 -1.49 -12.19
CA MET A 213 -7.71 -2.89 -11.78
C MET A 213 -8.98 -3.64 -12.22
N LYS A 214 -10.17 -3.06 -11.98
CA LYS A 214 -11.45 -3.64 -12.40
C LYS A 214 -11.54 -3.78 -13.94
N LYS A 215 -11.09 -2.76 -14.68
CA LYS A 215 -11.04 -2.81 -16.15
C LYS A 215 -10.05 -3.88 -16.65
N CYS A 216 -8.88 -4.02 -16.02
CA CYS A 216 -7.92 -5.08 -16.37
C CYS A 216 -8.54 -6.47 -16.25
N VAL A 217 -9.16 -6.76 -15.11
CA VAL A 217 -9.82 -8.05 -14.88
C VAL A 217 -10.91 -8.32 -15.93
N ALA A 218 -11.66 -7.29 -16.32
CA ALA A 218 -12.80 -7.42 -17.21
C ALA A 218 -12.42 -7.49 -18.71
N THR A 219 -11.34 -6.83 -19.14
CA THR A 219 -11.11 -6.58 -20.57
C THR A 219 -9.72 -6.95 -21.08
N SER A 220 -8.69 -7.05 -20.22
CA SER A 220 -7.33 -7.35 -20.66
C SER A 220 -7.13 -8.85 -20.89
N LYS A 221 -6.72 -9.21 -22.10
CA LYS A 221 -6.32 -10.59 -22.43
C LYS A 221 -5.04 -11.01 -21.71
N LYS A 222 -4.09 -10.08 -21.57
CA LYS A 222 -2.83 -10.32 -20.84
C LYS A 222 -3.06 -10.59 -19.35
N TYR A 223 -4.16 -10.09 -18.79
CA TYR A 223 -4.50 -10.32 -17.38
C TYR A 223 -4.74 -11.81 -17.07
N GLN A 224 -5.14 -12.62 -18.05
CA GLN A 224 -5.40 -14.06 -17.82
C GLN A 224 -4.17 -14.80 -17.29
N ALA A 225 -2.97 -14.41 -17.72
CA ALA A 225 -1.71 -14.99 -17.25
C ALA A 225 -1.19 -14.36 -15.95
N TRP A 226 -1.68 -13.15 -15.63
CA TRP A 226 -1.16 -12.34 -14.52
C TRP A 226 -1.19 -13.05 -13.15
N PRO A 227 -2.32 -13.63 -12.67
CA PRO A 227 -2.37 -14.19 -11.32
C PRO A 227 -1.35 -15.31 -11.11
N LYS A 228 -1.17 -16.19 -12.11
CA LYS A 228 -0.19 -17.28 -12.05
C LYS A 228 1.24 -16.74 -12.01
N GLN A 229 1.58 -15.82 -12.91
CA GLN A 229 2.92 -15.25 -12.97
C GLN A 229 3.25 -14.44 -11.72
N ALA A 230 2.27 -13.68 -11.20
CA ALA A 230 2.46 -12.91 -9.97
C ALA A 230 2.67 -13.81 -8.74
N GLU A 231 2.07 -15.00 -8.72
CA GLU A 231 2.28 -15.98 -7.64
C GLU A 231 3.69 -16.59 -7.72
N GLU A 232 4.18 -16.90 -8.91
CA GLU A 232 5.58 -17.31 -9.13
C GLU A 232 6.57 -16.22 -8.70
N ASP A 233 6.31 -14.96 -9.08
CA ASP A 233 7.11 -13.81 -8.66
C ASP A 233 7.07 -13.61 -7.14
N PHE A 234 5.92 -13.84 -6.50
CA PHE A 234 5.78 -13.75 -5.05
C PHE A 234 6.75 -14.72 -4.33
N HIS A 235 6.79 -15.98 -4.73
CA HIS A 235 7.70 -16.96 -4.14
C HIS A 235 9.16 -16.64 -4.40
N ASN A 236 9.50 -16.22 -5.61
CA ASN A 236 10.89 -15.88 -5.98
C ASN A 236 11.37 -14.60 -5.26
N ILE A 237 10.52 -13.56 -5.12
CA ILE A 237 10.84 -12.35 -4.35
C ILE A 237 11.01 -12.69 -2.87
N TYR A 238 10.14 -13.55 -2.32
CA TYR A 238 10.24 -14.00 -0.94
C TYR A 238 11.61 -14.66 -0.66
N ASN A 239 12.02 -15.59 -1.51
CA ASN A 239 13.31 -16.26 -1.39
C ASN A 239 14.48 -15.27 -1.56
N ALA A 240 14.43 -14.39 -2.58
CA ALA A 240 15.46 -13.39 -2.81
C ALA A 240 15.64 -12.42 -1.62
N ILE A 241 14.57 -12.10 -0.88
CA ILE A 241 14.65 -11.32 0.35
C ILE A 241 15.41 -12.11 1.42
N PHE A 242 15.05 -13.38 1.67
CA PHE A 242 15.72 -14.21 2.67
C PHE A 242 17.20 -14.41 2.41
N GLU A 243 17.55 -14.63 1.15
CA GLU A 243 18.94 -14.82 0.69
C GLU A 243 19.70 -13.50 0.57
N LYS A 244 19.05 -12.35 0.75
CA LYS A 244 19.59 -11.01 0.44
C LYS A 244 20.18 -10.93 -0.97
N ASN A 245 19.58 -11.66 -1.93
CA ASN A 245 19.97 -11.64 -3.32
C ASN A 245 19.37 -10.43 -4.04
N PHE A 246 20.10 -9.30 -3.98
CA PHE A 246 19.60 -8.02 -4.49
C PHE A 246 19.36 -8.06 -6.02
N LEU A 247 20.25 -8.73 -6.77
CA LEU A 247 20.12 -8.83 -8.22
C LEU A 247 18.80 -9.53 -8.61
N LEU A 248 18.53 -10.67 -7.98
CA LEU A 248 17.31 -11.43 -8.24
C LEU A 248 16.06 -10.67 -7.79
N LEU A 249 16.09 -10.08 -6.59
CA LEU A 249 14.99 -9.24 -6.08
C LEU A 249 14.65 -8.12 -7.06
N GLY A 250 15.66 -7.37 -7.48
CA GLY A 250 15.46 -6.22 -8.36
C GLY A 250 14.93 -6.61 -9.74
N GLN A 251 15.50 -7.66 -10.35
CA GLN A 251 15.05 -8.15 -11.65
C GLN A 251 13.59 -8.58 -11.64
N ILE A 252 13.18 -9.35 -10.62
CA ILE A 252 11.81 -9.85 -10.54
C ILE A 252 10.84 -8.72 -10.20
N ALA A 253 11.18 -7.82 -9.26
CA ALA A 253 10.32 -6.71 -8.89
C ALA A 253 10.08 -5.75 -10.08
N GLU A 254 11.10 -5.46 -10.87
CA GLU A 254 10.97 -4.64 -12.09
C GLU A 254 10.11 -5.35 -13.15
N ALA A 255 10.39 -6.61 -13.43
CA ALA A 255 9.62 -7.38 -14.39
C ALA A 255 8.15 -7.52 -13.99
N ASN A 256 7.86 -7.76 -12.70
CA ASN A 256 6.51 -7.82 -12.16
C ASN A 256 5.77 -6.49 -12.34
N ALA A 257 6.41 -5.35 -12.03
CA ALA A 257 5.82 -4.03 -12.22
C ALA A 257 5.52 -3.74 -13.70
N LEU A 258 6.46 -4.03 -14.60
CA LEU A 258 6.28 -3.81 -16.03
C LEU A 258 5.16 -4.69 -16.62
N ARG A 259 5.08 -5.96 -16.22
CA ARG A 259 3.98 -6.86 -16.61
C ARG A 259 2.62 -6.36 -16.13
N MET A 260 2.53 -5.85 -14.88
CA MET A 260 1.30 -5.21 -14.41
C MET A 260 0.88 -4.07 -15.36
N HIS A 261 1.80 -3.18 -15.72
CA HIS A 261 1.51 -2.08 -16.65
C HIS A 261 1.17 -2.55 -18.06
N GLU A 262 1.70 -3.69 -18.51
CA GLU A 262 1.26 -4.31 -19.77
C GLU A 262 -0.20 -4.76 -19.71
N THR A 263 -0.67 -5.33 -18.59
CA THR A 263 -2.09 -5.67 -18.42
C THR A 263 -2.97 -4.43 -18.43
N ILE A 264 -2.48 -3.31 -17.89
CA ILE A 264 -3.19 -2.04 -17.86
C ILE A 264 -3.32 -1.45 -19.27
N ARG A 265 -2.26 -1.44 -20.06
CA ARG A 265 -2.28 -0.97 -21.46
C ARG A 265 -3.12 -1.85 -22.38
N ASP A 266 -3.28 -3.13 -22.05
CA ASP A 266 -4.08 -4.09 -22.81
C ASP A 266 -5.60 -3.99 -22.51
N THR A 267 -6.04 -3.05 -21.64
CA THR A 267 -7.47 -2.83 -21.36
C THR A 267 -8.21 -2.22 -22.55
N VAL A 268 -9.53 -2.41 -22.57
CA VAL A 268 -10.41 -1.79 -23.58
C VAL A 268 -11.45 -0.90 -22.89
N PRO A 269 -11.42 0.44 -23.10
CA PRO A 269 -10.37 1.21 -23.79
C PRO A 269 -9.01 1.14 -23.04
N SER A 270 -7.92 1.29 -23.79
CA SER A 270 -6.56 1.24 -23.24
C SER A 270 -6.33 2.32 -22.18
N ILE A 271 -5.62 1.96 -21.13
CA ILE A 271 -5.18 2.86 -20.07
C ILE A 271 -3.65 2.84 -20.05
N ASP A 272 -3.02 3.99 -20.09
CA ASP A 272 -1.59 4.11 -19.82
C ASP A 272 -1.37 5.13 -18.69
N PHE A 273 -0.62 4.70 -17.67
CA PHE A 273 -0.19 5.57 -16.58
C PHE A 273 1.18 6.19 -16.83
N PHE A 274 1.91 5.70 -17.82
CA PHE A 274 3.24 6.20 -18.12
C PHE A 274 3.16 7.48 -18.96
N THR A 275 3.99 8.45 -18.63
CA THR A 275 4.27 9.63 -19.45
C THR A 275 5.55 9.42 -20.25
N ASN A 276 5.84 10.31 -21.19
CA ASN A 276 7.13 10.28 -21.92
C ASN A 276 8.31 10.32 -20.96
N GLU A 277 8.23 11.14 -19.90
CA GLU A 277 9.27 11.23 -18.88
C GLU A 277 9.44 9.90 -18.10
N THR A 278 8.34 9.18 -17.84
CA THR A 278 8.42 7.82 -17.24
C THR A 278 9.23 6.88 -18.14
N TYR A 279 8.99 6.90 -19.45
CA TYR A 279 9.73 6.07 -20.39
C TYR A 279 11.21 6.47 -20.47
N GLU A 280 11.52 7.76 -20.52
CA GLU A 280 12.90 8.28 -20.53
C GLU A 280 13.67 7.88 -19.29
N LEU A 281 13.06 7.99 -18.11
CA LEU A 281 13.66 7.56 -16.85
C LEU A 281 13.91 6.04 -16.81
N LEU A 282 13.00 5.23 -17.33
CA LEU A 282 13.19 3.79 -17.44
C LEU A 282 14.37 3.43 -18.34
N GLU A 283 14.53 4.11 -19.47
CA GLU A 283 15.70 3.91 -20.35
C GLU A 283 16.99 4.41 -19.68
N LYS A 284 16.95 5.51 -18.94
CA LYS A 284 18.09 5.98 -18.14
C LYS A 284 18.52 4.94 -17.11
N ILE A 285 17.57 4.39 -16.35
CA ILE A 285 17.83 3.32 -15.35
C ILE A 285 18.48 2.11 -16.01
N LYS A 286 17.98 1.67 -17.17
CA LYS A 286 18.57 0.56 -17.94
C LYS A 286 20.01 0.87 -18.38
N LYS A 287 20.29 2.12 -18.80
CA LYS A 287 21.63 2.56 -19.21
C LYS A 287 22.61 2.53 -18.03
N ILE A 288 22.19 3.03 -16.86
CA ILE A 288 22.98 3.01 -15.62
C ILE A 288 23.32 1.55 -15.26
N ARG A 289 22.35 0.64 -15.36
CA ARG A 289 22.57 -0.79 -15.09
C ARG A 289 23.52 -1.45 -16.10
N LYS A 290 23.47 -1.08 -17.39
CA LYS A 290 24.44 -1.55 -18.40
C LYS A 290 25.87 -1.12 -18.09
N ASN A 291 26.05 -0.01 -17.37
CA ASN A 291 27.34 0.46 -16.90
C ASN A 291 27.80 -0.22 -15.59
N GLY A 292 27.16 -1.30 -15.17
CA GLY A 292 27.54 -2.12 -14.02
C GLY A 292 26.96 -1.69 -12.68
N ILE A 293 26.06 -0.71 -12.63
CA ILE A 293 25.42 -0.25 -11.39
C ILE A 293 24.10 -1.00 -11.19
N GLU A 294 24.01 -1.79 -10.13
CA GLU A 294 22.78 -2.52 -9.78
C GLU A 294 21.70 -1.55 -9.32
N VAL A 295 20.74 -1.26 -10.19
CA VAL A 295 19.57 -0.42 -9.95
C VAL A 295 18.38 -0.94 -10.72
N PHE A 296 17.20 -1.01 -10.07
CA PHE A 296 15.96 -1.58 -10.62
C PHE A 296 14.78 -0.69 -10.34
N ALA A 297 13.87 -0.57 -11.32
CA ALA A 297 12.63 0.21 -11.17
C ALA A 297 11.50 -0.63 -10.59
N THR A 298 10.65 -0.03 -9.78
CA THR A 298 9.31 -0.52 -9.49
C THR A 298 8.32 0.61 -9.59
N ILE A 299 7.14 0.35 -10.18
CA ILE A 299 6.17 1.40 -10.50
C ILE A 299 4.79 0.88 -10.09
N ASP A 300 4.09 1.67 -9.27
CA ASP A 300 2.69 1.41 -8.93
C ASP A 300 1.77 1.96 -10.03
N ALA A 301 0.46 1.84 -9.91
CA ALA A 301 -0.49 2.41 -10.87
C ALA A 301 -0.41 3.95 -10.86
N GLY A 302 0.50 4.49 -11.66
CA GLY A 302 0.82 5.92 -11.81
C GLY A 302 2.13 6.11 -12.55
N PRO A 303 2.56 7.36 -12.83
CA PRO A 303 3.76 7.66 -13.62
C PRO A 303 5.06 7.64 -12.80
N ASN A 304 4.98 7.78 -11.46
CA ASN A 304 6.13 7.98 -10.60
C ASN A 304 6.91 6.68 -10.36
N ILE A 305 8.23 6.73 -10.55
CA ILE A 305 9.12 5.58 -10.44
C ILE A 305 9.74 5.53 -9.03
N LYS A 306 9.87 4.33 -8.50
CA LYS A 306 10.72 4.04 -7.35
C LYS A 306 11.85 3.18 -7.84
N ILE A 307 13.07 3.48 -7.42
CA ILE A 307 14.23 2.66 -7.74
C ILE A 307 14.76 1.97 -6.49
N LEU A 308 15.16 0.73 -6.68
CA LEU A 308 15.81 -0.10 -5.66
C LEU A 308 17.30 -0.14 -5.96
N PHE A 309 18.14 0.05 -4.96
CA PHE A 309 19.60 -0.06 -5.07
C PHE A 309 20.19 -0.31 -3.66
N LEU A 310 21.47 -0.67 -3.62
CA LEU A 310 22.20 -0.83 -2.37
C LEU A 310 23.00 0.44 -2.04
N ASP A 311 23.27 0.67 -0.77
CA ASP A 311 23.98 1.84 -0.23
C ASP A 311 25.33 2.09 -0.91
N LYS A 312 26.06 1.06 -1.29
CA LYS A 312 27.31 1.16 -2.06
C LYS A 312 27.17 2.01 -3.34
N ASN A 313 25.97 2.10 -3.89
CA ASN A 313 25.66 2.85 -5.11
C ASN A 313 25.01 4.21 -4.84
N GLU A 314 24.77 4.61 -3.58
CA GLU A 314 23.98 5.80 -3.20
C GLU A 314 24.57 7.09 -3.83
N SER A 315 25.89 7.30 -3.74
CA SER A 315 26.54 8.48 -4.33
C SER A 315 26.38 8.57 -5.85
N ILE A 316 26.50 7.44 -6.56
CA ILE A 316 26.35 7.40 -8.01
C ILE A 316 24.89 7.71 -8.38
N ILE A 317 23.95 7.11 -7.69
CA ILE A 317 22.51 7.32 -7.92
C ILE A 317 22.11 8.77 -7.64
N CYS A 318 22.63 9.40 -6.60
CA CYS A 318 22.41 10.83 -6.32
C CYS A 318 22.97 11.73 -7.44
N ASN A 319 24.10 11.43 -8.00
CA ASN A 319 24.68 12.18 -9.12
C ASN A 319 23.87 12.01 -10.40
N GLU A 320 23.33 10.82 -10.65
CA GLU A 320 22.50 10.55 -11.82
C GLU A 320 21.11 11.17 -11.73
N PHE A 321 20.53 11.29 -10.52
CA PHE A 321 19.18 11.79 -10.31
C PHE A 321 19.19 12.91 -9.26
N SER A 322 19.36 14.15 -9.71
CA SER A 322 19.53 15.34 -8.83
C SER A 322 18.39 15.61 -7.85
N ASN A 323 17.16 15.17 -8.18
CA ASN A 323 15.96 15.41 -7.36
C ASN A 323 15.43 14.11 -6.70
N ILE A 324 16.29 13.13 -6.52
CA ILE A 324 15.88 11.86 -5.90
C ILE A 324 15.71 12.03 -4.39
N GLU A 325 14.58 11.54 -3.86
CA GLU A 325 14.39 11.39 -2.43
C GLU A 325 14.77 9.96 -2.03
N ILE A 326 15.81 9.81 -1.18
CA ILE A 326 16.29 8.50 -0.73
C ILE A 326 15.65 8.14 0.60
N ILE A 327 15.14 6.93 0.66
CA ILE A 327 14.57 6.30 1.86
C ILE A 327 15.42 5.11 2.26
N LYS A 328 15.72 5.05 3.56
CA LYS A 328 16.35 3.91 4.24
C LYS A 328 15.26 3.14 4.98
N PRO A 329 14.73 2.05 4.41
CA PRO A 329 13.61 1.30 4.99
C PRO A 329 13.91 0.72 6.38
N PHE A 330 15.17 0.38 6.58
CA PHE A 330 15.68 -0.13 7.85
C PHE A 330 16.71 0.86 8.39
N LYS A 331 16.49 1.35 9.61
CA LYS A 331 17.45 2.17 10.34
C LYS A 331 18.22 1.27 11.28
N ASP A 332 19.51 1.46 11.33
CA ASP A 332 20.34 0.89 12.40
C ASP A 332 20.03 1.68 13.68
N THR A 333 19.39 1.03 14.66
CA THR A 333 19.03 1.68 15.93
C THR A 333 20.24 1.86 16.84
N ASN A 334 21.42 1.44 16.39
CA ASN A 334 22.68 1.50 17.14
C ASN A 334 23.70 2.50 16.53
N ALA A 335 23.27 3.38 15.60
CA ALA A 335 24.12 4.42 15.01
C ALA A 335 23.79 5.80 15.59
#